data_c07e136e56e2cf5099e1f499c477896e
#
_entry.id   c07e136e56e2cf5099e1f499c477896e
#
_cell.length_a   1.000
_cell.length_b   1.000
_cell.length_c   1.000
_cell.angle_alpha   90.00
_cell.angle_beta   90.00
_cell.angle_gamma   90.00
#
_symmetry.space_group_name_H-M   'P 1'
#
loop_
_entity.id
_entity.type
_entity.pdbx_description
1 polymer ?
#
loop_
_entity_poly.entity_id
_entity_poly.type
_entity_poly.pdbx_seq_one_letter_code
_entity_poly.pdbx_strand_id
1 'polypeptide(L)'
;MKNNIVVNSPGLPEVLFITSYPPREDGIATYSQDLIRALNSKFSHSFKISICPLESETEKHNYTDEIKYVLNTDQPNSFLKLANKINDNVDITMVILQHEFRFFVKKEDDLRLFLAVLTKPVAWSITQYYHIQTNP
;
A
#
# COMPACT_ATOMS: atom_id res chain seq x y z
N MET A 1 9.26 -12.41 -32.84
CA MET A 1 9.21 -12.29 -32.33
C MET A 1 8.85 -11.94 -31.81
N LYS A 2 8.84 -11.84 -31.88
CA LYS A 2 8.62 -11.46 -31.23
C LYS A 2 8.41 -10.95 -30.49
N ASN A 3 8.20 -10.86 -30.51
CA ASN A 3 8.03 -10.31 -29.59
C ASN A 3 7.93 -9.80 -28.86
N ASN A 4 7.79 -9.79 -28.97
CA ASN A 4 7.69 -9.36 -28.11
C ASN A 4 7.42 -8.60 -27.60
N ILE A 5 7.43 -8.31 -27.92
CA ILE A 5 7.15 -7.70 -27.48
C ILE A 5 6.57 -7.23 -26.80
N VAL A 6 6.20 -7.34 -26.81
CA VAL A 6 5.65 -7.17 -26.09
C VAL A 6 5.67 -6.89 -25.28
N VAL A 7 5.87 -7.25 -25.28
CA VAL A 7 5.97 -7.21 -24.50
C VAL A 7 6.15 -6.42 -23.74
N ASN A 8 6.76 -6.10 -23.87
CA ASN A 8 6.86 -5.20 -23.29
C ASN A 8 6.07 -4.39 -23.39
N SER A 9 5.46 -4.77 -23.74
CA SER A 9 4.46 -3.87 -23.65
C SER A 9 4.59 -3.19 -22.38
N PRO A 10 4.57 -2.00 -22.44
CA PRO A 10 4.66 -1.27 -21.27
C PRO A 10 3.62 -1.79 -20.40
N GLY A 11 3.99 -2.13 -19.36
CA GLY A 11 3.07 -2.57 -18.44
C GLY A 11 2.05 -1.53 -18.16
N LEU A 12 0.97 -1.96 -17.64
CA LEU A 12 -0.03 -1.06 -17.14
C LEU A 12 0.56 -0.20 -16.03
N PRO A 13 0.05 1.01 -15.84
CA PRO A 13 0.45 1.77 -14.66
C PRO A 13 0.11 0.98 -13.40
N GLU A 14 0.96 1.13 -12.42
CA GLU A 14 0.82 0.35 -11.19
C GLU A 14 0.44 1.28 -10.04
N VAL A 15 -0.54 0.86 -9.25
CA VAL A 15 -0.99 1.56 -8.04
C VAL A 15 -0.57 0.72 -6.85
N LEU A 16 0.20 1.31 -5.94
CA LEU A 16 0.66 0.61 -4.75
C LEU A 16 -0.24 0.95 -3.57
N PHE A 17 -0.83 -0.07 -2.96
CA PHE A 17 -1.61 0.09 -1.73
C PHE A 17 -0.74 -0.19 -0.53
N ILE A 18 -0.62 0.79 0.36
CA ILE A 18 0.02 0.63 1.66
C ILE A 18 -1.09 0.54 2.68
N THR A 19 -1.24 -0.62 3.31
CA THR A 19 -2.42 -0.89 4.13
C THR A 19 -2.16 -2.09 5.03
N SER A 20 -2.94 -2.19 6.13
CA SER A 20 -2.98 -3.47 6.82
C SER A 20 -3.68 -4.49 5.91
N TYR A 21 -3.27 -5.74 5.99
CA TYR A 21 -3.70 -6.72 5.01
C TYR A 21 -3.82 -8.10 5.66
N PRO A 22 -4.77 -8.95 5.21
CA PRO A 22 -4.86 -10.31 5.73
C PRO A 22 -3.55 -11.08 5.49
N PRO A 23 -3.16 -11.99 6.37
CA PRO A 23 -4.00 -12.65 7.38
C PRO A 23 -4.21 -11.87 8.67
N ARG A 24 -3.80 -10.62 8.73
CA ARG A 24 -4.14 -9.80 9.87
C ARG A 24 -5.67 -9.69 9.99
N GLU A 25 -6.18 -9.91 11.20
CA GLU A 25 -7.62 -10.00 11.41
C GLU A 25 -8.14 -8.68 11.98
N ASP A 26 -8.44 -7.76 11.10
CA ASP A 26 -9.10 -6.52 11.50
C ASP A 26 -9.93 -6.01 10.32
N GLY A 27 -10.80 -5.03 10.63
CA GLY A 27 -11.73 -4.55 9.63
C GLY A 27 -11.07 -3.84 8.47
N ILE A 28 -9.96 -3.15 8.73
CA ILE A 28 -9.26 -2.43 7.65
C ILE A 28 -8.58 -3.42 6.72
N ALA A 29 -7.98 -4.47 7.27
CA ALA A 29 -7.33 -5.48 6.44
C ALA A 29 -8.35 -6.16 5.54
N THR A 30 -9.48 -6.55 6.09
CA THR A 30 -10.55 -7.19 5.31
C THR A 30 -11.10 -6.24 4.26
N TYR A 31 -11.36 -5.01 4.65
CA TYR A 31 -11.86 -4.01 3.72
C TYR A 31 -10.88 -3.76 2.57
N SER A 32 -9.59 -3.65 2.90
CA SER A 32 -8.58 -3.41 1.87
C SER A 32 -8.49 -4.56 0.88
N GLN A 33 -8.54 -5.78 1.39
CA GLN A 33 -8.50 -6.94 0.50
C GLN A 33 -9.72 -6.98 -0.41
N ASP A 34 -10.90 -6.71 0.14
CA ASP A 34 -12.13 -6.71 -0.65
C ASP A 34 -12.10 -5.61 -1.70
N LEU A 35 -11.62 -4.43 -1.32
CA LEU A 35 -11.51 -3.31 -2.26
C LEU A 35 -10.54 -3.64 -3.39
N ILE A 36 -9.38 -4.18 -3.06
CA ILE A 36 -8.38 -4.51 -4.05
C ILE A 36 -8.90 -5.57 -5.01
N ARG A 37 -9.57 -6.58 -4.48
CA ARG A 37 -10.16 -7.63 -5.32
C ARG A 37 -11.24 -7.08 -6.25
N ALA A 38 -12.06 -6.17 -5.74
CA ALA A 38 -13.09 -5.53 -6.55
C ALA A 38 -12.47 -4.68 -7.66
N LEU A 39 -11.44 -3.92 -7.33
CA LEU A 39 -10.75 -3.10 -8.33
C LEU A 39 -10.08 -3.97 -9.39
N ASN A 40 -9.43 -5.05 -8.97
CA ASN A 40 -8.81 -5.97 -9.91
C ASN A 40 -9.83 -6.61 -10.83
N SER A 41 -10.98 -6.97 -10.28
CA SER A 41 -12.04 -7.58 -11.09
C SER A 41 -12.54 -6.63 -12.16
N LYS A 42 -12.64 -5.35 -11.84
CA LYS A 42 -13.24 -4.38 -12.76
C LYS A 42 -12.23 -3.71 -13.67
N PHE A 43 -11.00 -3.48 -13.19
CA PHE A 43 -10.04 -2.63 -13.88
C PHE A 43 -8.74 -3.34 -14.23
N SER A 44 -8.74 -4.67 -14.29
CA SER A 44 -7.50 -5.42 -14.52
C SER A 44 -6.81 -5.08 -15.84
N HIS A 45 -7.54 -4.49 -16.78
CA HIS A 45 -6.95 -4.07 -18.06
C HIS A 45 -6.52 -2.60 -18.05
N SER A 46 -6.79 -1.87 -16.97
CA SER A 46 -6.50 -0.44 -16.90
C SER A 46 -5.28 -0.13 -16.05
N PHE A 47 -5.10 -0.86 -14.94
CA PHE A 47 -3.94 -0.67 -14.09
C PHE A 47 -3.72 -1.92 -13.26
N LYS A 48 -2.49 -2.03 -12.75
CA LYS A 48 -2.07 -3.12 -11.91
C LYS A 48 -2.07 -2.64 -10.46
N ILE A 49 -2.45 -3.50 -9.53
CA ILE A 49 -2.41 -3.17 -8.10
C ILE A 49 -1.34 -4.02 -7.44
N SER A 50 -0.50 -3.37 -6.66
CA SER A 50 0.47 -4.05 -5.80
C SER A 50 0.20 -3.69 -4.36
N ILE A 51 0.68 -4.52 -3.45
CA ILE A 51 0.30 -4.45 -2.05
C ILE A 51 1.55 -4.33 -1.19
N CYS A 52 1.50 -3.41 -0.24
CA CYS A 52 2.54 -3.20 0.75
C CYS A 52 1.87 -3.23 2.13
N PRO A 53 1.86 -4.39 2.79
CA PRO A 53 1.24 -4.48 4.11
C PRO A 53 2.01 -3.68 5.14
N LEU A 54 1.27 -3.18 6.12
CA LEU A 54 1.84 -2.55 7.31
C LEU A 54 2.12 -3.62 8.34
N GLU A 55 3.31 -3.57 8.92
CA GLU A 55 3.70 -4.49 10.00
C GLU A 55 4.37 -3.72 11.12
N SER A 56 4.50 -4.38 12.25
CA SER A 56 5.27 -3.89 13.38
C SER A 56 6.14 -5.04 13.87
N GLU A 57 6.99 -4.77 14.89
CA GLU A 57 7.83 -5.82 15.43
C GLU A 57 7.01 -6.95 16.05
N THR A 58 5.82 -6.64 16.53
CA THR A 58 4.96 -7.65 17.17
C THR A 58 3.90 -8.20 16.24
N GLU A 59 3.74 -7.64 15.04
CA GLU A 59 2.69 -8.08 14.11
C GLU A 59 3.26 -8.25 12.73
N LYS A 60 3.81 -9.43 12.50
CA LYS A 60 4.34 -9.84 11.21
C LYS A 60 3.58 -11.07 10.75
N HIS A 61 3.36 -11.16 9.45
CA HIS A 61 2.51 -12.22 8.91
C HIS A 61 3.14 -12.85 7.68
N ASN A 62 2.69 -14.08 7.40
CA ASN A 62 2.97 -14.73 6.13
C ASN A 62 1.75 -14.56 5.25
N TYR A 63 1.93 -13.93 4.12
CA TYR A 63 0.82 -13.55 3.25
C TYR A 63 0.55 -14.62 2.20
N THR A 64 -0.72 -14.86 1.91
CA THR A 64 -1.09 -15.77 0.83
C THR A 64 -1.23 -15.05 -0.50
N ASP A 65 -1.59 -13.78 -0.47
CA ASP A 65 -1.61 -12.98 -1.68
C ASP A 65 -0.20 -12.47 -2.00
N GLU A 66 0.02 -12.13 -3.24
CA GLU A 66 1.32 -11.62 -3.66
C GLU A 66 1.58 -10.24 -3.08
N ILE A 67 2.73 -10.08 -2.45
CA ILE A 67 3.11 -8.84 -1.77
C ILE A 67 4.32 -8.27 -2.48
N LYS A 68 4.33 -6.95 -2.68
CA LYS A 68 5.46 -6.29 -3.33
C LYS A 68 6.50 -5.80 -2.34
N TYR A 69 6.05 -5.09 -1.31
CA TYR A 69 6.92 -4.55 -0.25
C TYR A 69 6.21 -4.75 1.07
N VAL A 70 6.95 -4.55 2.16
CA VAL A 70 6.39 -4.52 3.51
C VAL A 70 6.91 -3.27 4.20
N LEU A 71 6.04 -2.55 4.91
CA LEU A 71 6.45 -1.40 5.69
C LEU A 71 6.38 -1.76 7.18
N ASN A 72 7.53 -1.93 7.80
CA ASN A 72 7.61 -2.16 9.23
C ASN A 72 7.70 -0.82 9.94
N THR A 73 6.59 -0.42 10.58
CA THR A 73 6.49 0.92 11.16
C THR A 73 7.31 1.10 12.42
N ASP A 74 7.82 0.02 13.00
CA ASP A 74 8.71 0.13 14.17
C ASP A 74 10.17 0.36 13.78
N GLN A 75 10.50 0.30 12.50
CA GLN A 75 11.84 0.54 12.03
C GLN A 75 11.87 1.84 11.25
N PRO A 76 12.42 2.91 11.81
CA PRO A 76 12.40 4.22 11.13
C PRO A 76 13.00 4.18 9.74
N ASN A 77 14.08 3.41 9.55
CA ASN A 77 14.71 3.31 8.24
C ASN A 77 13.81 2.70 7.18
N SER A 78 12.80 1.93 7.58
CA SER A 78 11.93 1.27 6.60
C SER A 78 11.10 2.28 5.82
N PHE A 79 10.74 3.40 6.44
CA PHE A 79 9.98 4.44 5.76
C PHE A 79 10.78 5.05 4.61
N LEU A 80 12.02 5.42 4.88
CA LEU A 80 12.86 6.03 3.86
C LEU A 80 13.24 5.02 2.78
N LYS A 81 13.56 3.80 3.17
CA LYS A 81 13.88 2.76 2.20
C LYS A 81 12.70 2.48 1.27
N LEU A 82 11.51 2.44 1.82
CA LEU A 82 10.32 2.20 1.01
C LEU A 82 10.10 3.37 0.04
N ALA A 83 10.23 4.61 0.53
CA ALA A 83 10.05 5.76 -0.33
C ALA A 83 11.02 5.71 -1.51
N ASN A 84 12.27 5.36 -1.25
CA ASN A 84 13.26 5.27 -2.31
C ASN A 84 12.95 4.14 -3.30
N LYS A 85 12.50 3.00 -2.82
CA LYS A 85 12.12 1.90 -3.71
C LYS A 85 10.95 2.28 -4.60
N ILE A 86 9.97 2.98 -4.03
CA ILE A 86 8.82 3.43 -4.82
C ILE A 86 9.26 4.44 -5.87
N ASN A 87 10.08 5.39 -5.47
CA ASN A 87 10.55 6.43 -6.40
C ASN A 87 11.33 5.83 -7.55
N ASP A 88 12.13 4.79 -7.29
CA ASP A 88 12.96 4.16 -8.31
C ASP A 88 12.17 3.22 -9.22
N ASN A 89 10.96 2.86 -8.85
CA ASN A 89 10.14 1.95 -9.65
C ASN A 89 9.27 2.78 -10.60
N VAL A 90 9.68 2.80 -11.87
CA VAL A 90 9.02 3.65 -12.86
C VAL A 90 7.58 3.21 -13.13
N ASP A 91 7.25 1.97 -12.85
CA ASP A 91 5.89 1.47 -13.10
C ASP A 91 4.89 1.95 -12.07
N ILE A 92 5.33 2.22 -10.85
CA ILE A 92 4.42 2.72 -9.81
C ILE A 92 4.11 4.18 -10.11
N THR A 93 2.85 4.45 -10.41
CA THR A 93 2.41 5.79 -10.79
C THR A 93 1.64 6.49 -9.69
N MET A 94 1.21 5.75 -8.68
CA MET A 94 0.42 6.32 -7.60
C MET A 94 0.51 5.42 -6.38
N VAL A 95 0.43 6.02 -5.20
CA VAL A 95 0.39 5.31 -3.93
C VAL A 95 -0.93 5.62 -3.27
N ILE A 96 -1.60 4.58 -2.76
CA ILE A 96 -2.79 4.76 -1.93
C ILE A 96 -2.42 4.32 -0.53
N LEU A 97 -2.48 5.25 0.41
CA LEU A 97 -2.15 4.98 1.80
C LEU A 97 -3.43 4.89 2.60
N GLN A 98 -3.73 3.68 3.09
CA GLN A 98 -4.84 3.47 4.02
C GLN A 98 -4.31 3.77 5.41
N HIS A 99 -4.75 4.88 5.98
CA HIS A 99 -4.24 5.28 7.27
C HIS A 99 -4.77 4.34 8.34
N GLU A 100 -3.84 3.67 9.02
CA GLU A 100 -4.17 2.79 10.13
C GLU A 100 -3.54 3.39 11.38
N PHE A 101 -4.38 3.96 12.22
CA PHE A 101 -3.92 4.74 13.34
C PHE A 101 -2.93 3.98 14.22
N ARG A 102 -3.18 2.69 14.45
CA ARG A 102 -2.32 1.90 15.33
C ARG A 102 -0.88 1.82 14.84
N PHE A 103 -0.68 1.85 13.53
CA PHE A 103 0.66 1.74 12.97
C PHE A 103 1.39 3.06 12.90
N PHE A 104 0.66 4.16 12.92
CA PHE A 104 1.28 5.47 12.71
C PHE A 104 1.28 6.35 13.95
N VAL A 105 0.63 5.95 15.03
CA VAL A 105 0.67 6.72 16.27
C VAL A 105 2.12 6.78 16.76
N LYS A 106 2.56 7.97 17.12
CA LYS A 106 3.95 8.24 17.53
C LYS A 106 4.95 8.00 16.40
N LYS A 107 4.49 7.89 15.17
CA LYS A 107 5.35 7.72 13.99
C LYS A 107 5.14 8.87 13.01
N GLU A 108 4.57 9.98 13.49
CA GLU A 108 4.21 11.08 12.62
C GLU A 108 5.40 11.66 11.88
N ASP A 109 6.55 11.75 12.53
CA ASP A 109 7.73 12.31 11.88
C ASP A 109 8.25 11.39 10.78
N ASP A 110 8.24 10.08 11.05
CA ASP A 110 8.67 9.11 10.04
C ASP A 110 7.74 9.10 8.84
N LEU A 111 6.43 9.17 9.10
CA LEU A 111 5.45 9.22 8.04
C LEU A 111 5.57 10.51 7.23
N ARG A 112 5.79 11.63 7.92
CA ARG A 112 5.97 12.90 7.24
C ARG A 112 7.19 12.88 6.34
N LEU A 113 8.29 12.29 6.81
CA LEU A 113 9.48 12.16 6.00
C LEU A 113 9.23 11.28 4.78
N PHE A 114 8.53 10.16 4.97
CA PHE A 114 8.15 9.28 3.87
C PHE A 114 7.39 10.06 2.80
N LEU A 115 6.37 10.79 3.22
CA LEU A 115 5.56 11.57 2.28
C LEU A 115 6.36 12.67 1.60
N ALA A 116 7.30 13.28 2.33
CA ALA A 116 8.12 14.35 1.77
C ALA A 116 9.10 13.83 0.72
N VAL A 117 9.60 12.61 0.88
CA VAL A 117 10.58 12.02 -0.03
C VAL A 117 9.91 11.43 -1.27
N LEU A 118 8.67 10.98 -1.14
CA LEU A 118 7.96 10.38 -2.27
C LEU A 118 7.81 11.38 -3.42
N THR A 119 8.12 10.93 -4.62
CA THR A 119 7.90 11.72 -5.83
C THR A 119 6.62 11.36 -6.56
N LYS A 120 5.93 10.33 -6.10
CA LYS A 120 4.70 9.85 -6.72
C LYS A 120 3.50 10.45 -6.01
N PRO A 121 2.37 10.65 -6.73
CA PRO A 121 1.15 11.11 -6.07
C PRO A 121 0.67 10.13 -5.01
N VAL A 122 0.11 10.66 -3.93
CA VAL A 122 -0.42 9.84 -2.84
C VAL A 122 -1.88 10.20 -2.62
N ALA A 123 -2.73 9.18 -2.64
CA ALA A 123 -4.10 9.32 -2.18
C ALA A 123 -4.16 8.76 -0.77
N TRP A 124 -4.81 9.48 0.10
CA TRP A 124 -4.85 9.14 1.52
C TRP A 124 -6.26 8.74 1.89
N SER A 125 -6.42 7.54 2.46
CA SER A 125 -7.72 7.05 2.87
C SER A 125 -7.74 6.85 4.38
N ILE A 126 -8.79 7.33 5.02
CA ILE A 126 -8.97 7.22 6.47
C ILE A 126 -10.31 6.55 6.70
N THR A 127 -10.29 5.27 7.01
CA THR A 127 -11.52 4.50 7.11
C THR A 127 -11.98 4.28 8.53
N GLN A 128 -11.08 4.27 9.49
CA GLN A 128 -11.46 3.90 10.86
C GLN A 128 -12.34 4.93 11.54
N TYR A 129 -12.41 6.13 11.02
CA TYR A 129 -13.17 7.19 11.68
C TYR A 129 -14.67 7.04 11.53
N TYR A 130 -15.13 6.23 10.63
CA TYR A 130 -16.55 6.08 10.44
C TYR A 130 -17.24 5.55 11.70
N HIS A 131 -16.57 4.67 12.40
CA HIS A 131 -17.12 4.08 13.60
C HIS A 131 -17.20 5.07 14.75
N ILE A 132 -16.21 5.95 14.83
CA ILE A 132 -16.16 6.93 15.90
C ILE A 132 -17.27 7.94 15.72
N GLN A 133 -17.53 8.34 14.51
CA GLN A 133 -18.47 9.40 14.21
C GLN A 133 -19.92 8.98 14.32
N THR A 134 -20.19 7.68 14.31
CA THR A 134 -21.55 7.21 14.47
C THR A 134 -21.99 7.17 15.92
N ASN A 135 -21.10 7.37 16.85
CA ASN A 135 -21.45 7.39 18.26
C ASN A 135 -21.97 8.76 18.64
N PRO A 136 -23.18 8.84 19.17
CA PRO A 136 -23.73 10.12 19.59
C PRO A 136 -22.92 10.73 20.73
#